data_96accc2cd3a471a69d6753bd73cffd73
#
_entry.id   96accc2cd3a471a69d6753bd73cffd73
#
_cell.length_a   1.000
_cell.length_b   1.000
_cell.length_c   1.000
_cell.angle_alpha   90.00
_cell.angle_beta   90.00
_cell.angle_gamma   90.00
#
_symmetry.space_group_name_H-M   'P 1'
#
loop_
_entity.id
_entity.type
_entity.pdbx_description
1 polymer ?
#
loop_
_entity_poly.entity_id
_entity_poly.type
_entity_poly.pdbx_seq_one_letter_code
_entity_poly.pdbx_strand_id
1 'polypeptide(L)'
;VAQKPLWEITKHKAMVQLLPTFIFLLLLAPPPFFFHQLGTLKGGYWFTFALFEYFILYMVMIRISRKWTPVFAVTLTLGAFLYARYYDYLHSSAEGYQLWLMDLSGFLSVTTWRLFIFFYLGTWIRRNFDAFIRWTSKPVVIGLITVVFLLIASTSHHDNLLFEMFRFYGGGITGMIMVFTFFRLSASWLKMWHISKPLQYVGTRTLDIYLLHFFFLPRFLMVYAGQLAAYNSRLIEFGYIMVVSFVVLAISLVASYDD
;
A
#
# COMPACT_ATOMS: atom_id res chain seq x y z
N VAL A 1 -26.25 -11.66 12.41
CA VAL A 1 -26.12 -10.65 11.35
C VAL A 1 -26.19 -11.39 10.04
N ALA A 2 -27.31 -11.25 9.30
CA ALA A 2 -27.47 -11.82 7.97
C ALA A 2 -26.28 -11.38 7.10
N GLN A 3 -25.51 -12.35 6.61
CA GLN A 3 -24.37 -12.05 5.76
C GLN A 3 -24.92 -11.52 4.43
N LYS A 4 -24.68 -10.23 4.17
CA LYS A 4 -25.02 -9.63 2.87
C LYS A 4 -24.43 -10.47 1.73
N PRO A 5 -25.13 -10.62 0.61
CA PRO A 5 -24.61 -11.36 -0.54
C PRO A 5 -23.31 -10.71 -1.02
N LEU A 6 -22.37 -11.53 -1.52
CA LEU A 6 -21.03 -11.04 -1.97
C LEU A 6 -21.17 -9.92 -3.00
N TRP A 7 -22.15 -10.06 -3.90
CA TRP A 7 -22.42 -9.08 -4.95
C TRP A 7 -22.72 -7.67 -4.42
N GLU A 8 -23.57 -7.55 -3.40
CA GLU A 8 -23.90 -6.25 -2.82
C GLU A 8 -22.69 -5.58 -2.18
N ILE A 9 -21.88 -6.37 -1.47
CA ILE A 9 -20.66 -5.87 -0.82
C ILE A 9 -19.65 -5.44 -1.90
N THR A 10 -19.47 -6.27 -2.94
CA THR A 10 -18.56 -6.00 -4.06
C THR A 10 -18.99 -4.75 -4.82
N LYS A 11 -20.28 -4.64 -5.15
CA LYS A 11 -20.85 -3.47 -5.83
C LYS A 11 -20.63 -2.20 -5.02
N HIS A 12 -20.93 -2.22 -3.73
CA HIS A 12 -20.70 -1.06 -2.86
C HIS A 12 -19.23 -0.66 -2.81
N LYS A 13 -18.32 -1.63 -2.66
CA LYS A 13 -16.87 -1.36 -2.65
C LYS A 13 -16.36 -0.84 -4.00
N ALA A 14 -16.85 -1.40 -5.11
CA ALA A 14 -16.52 -0.91 -6.44
C ALA A 14 -16.97 0.55 -6.63
N MET A 15 -18.19 0.89 -6.23
CA MET A 15 -18.71 2.26 -6.32
C MET A 15 -17.90 3.25 -5.47
N VAL A 16 -17.48 2.86 -4.28
CA VAL A 16 -16.75 3.76 -3.37
C VAL A 16 -15.26 3.88 -3.73
N GLN A 17 -14.63 2.80 -4.21
CA GLN A 17 -13.19 2.77 -4.45
C GLN A 17 -12.81 2.89 -5.92
N LEU A 18 -13.47 2.10 -6.81
CA LEU A 18 -13.07 2.05 -8.21
C LEU A 18 -13.69 3.18 -9.03
N LEU A 19 -14.95 3.56 -8.78
CA LEU A 19 -15.60 4.60 -9.59
C LEU A 19 -14.86 5.95 -9.51
N PRO A 20 -14.53 6.49 -8.33
CA PRO A 20 -13.70 7.69 -8.25
C PRO A 20 -12.35 7.51 -8.95
N THR A 21 -11.69 6.36 -8.73
CA THR A 21 -10.40 6.06 -9.34
C THR A 21 -10.47 6.04 -10.87
N PHE A 22 -11.52 5.47 -11.46
CA PHE A 22 -11.72 5.48 -12.91
C PHE A 22 -11.96 6.90 -13.45
N ILE A 23 -12.73 7.72 -12.74
CA ILE A 23 -12.96 9.12 -13.12
C ILE A 23 -11.64 9.88 -13.15
N PHE A 24 -10.84 9.77 -12.08
CA PHE A 24 -9.54 10.42 -11.99
C PHE A 24 -8.55 9.90 -13.05
N LEU A 25 -8.54 8.59 -13.30
CA LEU A 25 -7.69 8.01 -14.34
C LEU A 25 -8.06 8.52 -15.74
N LEU A 26 -9.35 8.67 -16.05
CA LEU A 26 -9.82 9.24 -17.31
C LEU A 26 -9.40 10.70 -17.48
N LEU A 27 -9.42 11.48 -16.39
CA LEU A 27 -8.98 12.88 -16.42
C LEU A 27 -7.46 13.02 -16.65
N LEU A 28 -6.66 12.09 -16.10
CA LEU A 28 -5.20 12.12 -16.24
C LEU A 28 -4.69 11.46 -17.51
N ALA A 29 -5.36 10.44 -18.00
CA ALA A 29 -4.97 9.68 -19.18
C ALA A 29 -6.13 9.65 -20.21
N PRO A 30 -6.27 10.69 -21.01
CA PRO A 30 -7.30 10.72 -22.05
C PRO A 30 -7.11 9.57 -23.06
N PRO A 31 -8.19 9.11 -23.72
CA PRO A 31 -8.10 8.14 -24.81
C PRO A 31 -7.13 8.64 -25.91
N PRO A 32 -6.28 7.81 -26.51
CA PRO A 32 -6.23 6.34 -26.47
C PRO A 32 -5.39 5.73 -25.34
N PHE A 33 -4.72 6.53 -24.51
CA PHE A 33 -3.77 6.07 -23.50
C PHE A 33 -4.43 5.39 -22.29
N PHE A 34 -5.73 5.59 -22.10
CA PHE A 34 -6.47 5.07 -20.95
C PHE A 34 -6.32 3.54 -20.77
N PHE A 35 -6.54 2.76 -21.83
CA PHE A 35 -6.46 1.29 -21.74
C PHE A 35 -5.04 0.81 -21.49
N HIS A 36 -4.03 1.47 -22.06
CA HIS A 36 -2.64 1.17 -21.79
C HIS A 36 -2.28 1.46 -20.31
N GLN A 37 -2.70 2.60 -19.78
CA GLN A 37 -2.51 2.95 -18.37
C GLN A 37 -3.21 1.98 -17.43
N LEU A 38 -4.41 1.50 -17.79
CA LEU A 38 -5.16 0.55 -16.99
C LEU A 38 -4.45 -0.82 -16.92
N GLY A 39 -3.80 -1.25 -18.00
CA GLY A 39 -3.04 -2.50 -18.06
C GLY A 39 -1.68 -2.46 -17.38
N THR A 40 -1.06 -1.29 -17.30
CA THR A 40 0.30 -1.12 -16.77
C THR A 40 0.30 -0.60 -15.33
N LEU A 41 0.69 0.66 -15.15
CA LEU A 41 0.84 1.30 -13.84
C LEU A 41 -0.48 1.86 -13.26
N LYS A 42 -1.61 1.66 -13.96
CA LYS A 42 -2.92 2.22 -13.59
C LYS A 42 -2.86 3.72 -13.31
N GLY A 43 -2.03 4.44 -14.06
CA GLY A 43 -1.84 5.89 -13.93
C GLY A 43 -1.38 6.33 -12.53
N GLY A 44 -0.73 5.44 -11.76
CA GLY A 44 -0.36 5.68 -10.36
C GLY A 44 -1.43 5.25 -9.35
N TYR A 45 -2.66 5.00 -9.76
CA TYR A 45 -3.76 4.59 -8.87
C TYR A 45 -3.80 3.08 -8.56
N TRP A 46 -2.68 2.39 -8.71
CA TRP A 46 -2.57 0.95 -8.47
C TRP A 46 -3.04 0.51 -7.07
N PHE A 47 -2.87 1.38 -6.06
CA PHE A 47 -3.21 1.03 -4.68
C PHE A 47 -4.71 0.86 -4.46
N THR A 48 -5.57 1.69 -5.07
CA THR A 48 -7.03 1.55 -4.95
C THR A 48 -7.54 0.29 -5.63
N PHE A 49 -6.96 -0.08 -6.77
CA PHE A 49 -7.24 -1.35 -7.44
C PHE A 49 -6.80 -2.53 -6.57
N ALA A 50 -5.55 -2.52 -6.10
CA ALA A 50 -5.02 -3.56 -5.23
C ALA A 50 -5.84 -3.72 -3.95
N LEU A 51 -6.24 -2.61 -3.32
CA LEU A 51 -7.07 -2.64 -2.11
C LEU A 51 -8.45 -3.26 -2.37
N PHE A 52 -9.06 -2.95 -3.52
CA PHE A 52 -10.31 -3.57 -3.94
C PHE A 52 -10.12 -5.08 -4.18
N GLU A 53 -9.09 -5.49 -4.91
CA GLU A 53 -8.75 -6.89 -5.15
C GLU A 53 -8.50 -7.64 -3.83
N TYR A 54 -7.74 -7.07 -2.89
CA TYR A 54 -7.50 -7.67 -1.57
C TYR A 54 -8.79 -7.87 -0.79
N PHE A 55 -9.71 -6.92 -0.88
CA PHE A 55 -11.00 -7.06 -0.22
C PHE A 55 -11.80 -8.23 -0.79
N ILE A 56 -11.86 -8.38 -2.12
CA ILE A 56 -12.55 -9.48 -2.79
C ILE A 56 -11.89 -10.82 -2.46
N LEU A 57 -10.57 -10.92 -2.60
CA LEU A 57 -9.81 -12.12 -2.25
C LEU A 57 -10.08 -12.56 -0.81
N TYR A 58 -10.02 -11.62 0.12
CA TYR A 58 -10.31 -11.90 1.53
C TYR A 58 -11.74 -12.39 1.75
N MET A 59 -12.74 -11.77 1.12
CA MET A 59 -14.13 -12.18 1.22
C MET A 59 -14.38 -13.59 0.64
N VAL A 60 -13.74 -13.91 -0.47
CA VAL A 60 -13.79 -15.24 -1.07
C VAL A 60 -13.14 -16.27 -0.14
N MET A 61 -11.94 -16.00 0.36
CA MET A 61 -11.23 -16.91 1.27
C MET A 61 -12.04 -17.22 2.53
N ILE A 62 -12.67 -16.22 3.16
CA ILE A 62 -13.50 -16.44 4.35
C ILE A 62 -14.73 -17.29 4.03
N ARG A 63 -15.31 -17.14 2.84
CA ARG A 63 -16.48 -17.92 2.43
C ARG A 63 -16.13 -19.37 2.13
N ILE A 64 -14.94 -19.62 1.53
CA ILE A 64 -14.45 -20.98 1.30
C ILE A 64 -14.18 -21.65 2.64
N SER A 65 -13.36 -21.05 3.48
CA SER A 65 -13.11 -21.56 4.82
C SER A 65 -12.45 -20.52 5.73
N ARG A 66 -13.18 -20.11 6.76
CA ARG A 66 -12.65 -19.18 7.76
C ARG A 66 -11.43 -19.74 8.49
N LYS A 67 -11.37 -21.07 8.71
CA LYS A 67 -10.25 -21.75 9.37
C LYS A 67 -8.98 -21.70 8.53
N TRP A 68 -9.10 -21.88 7.21
CA TRP A 68 -7.98 -21.95 6.28
C TRP A 68 -7.56 -20.59 5.70
N THR A 69 -8.32 -19.51 5.99
CA THR A 69 -8.02 -18.15 5.50
C THR A 69 -6.57 -17.73 5.75
N PRO A 70 -5.94 -17.94 6.94
CA PRO A 70 -4.54 -17.57 7.15
C PRO A 70 -3.58 -18.34 6.23
N VAL A 71 -3.84 -19.64 6.02
CA VAL A 71 -3.02 -20.46 5.12
C VAL A 71 -3.14 -19.96 3.69
N PHE A 72 -4.35 -19.72 3.22
CA PHE A 72 -4.58 -19.14 1.88
C PHE A 72 -3.91 -17.78 1.71
N ALA A 73 -3.98 -16.91 2.73
CA ALA A 73 -3.35 -15.59 2.69
C ALA A 73 -1.83 -15.70 2.56
N VAL A 74 -1.20 -16.59 3.33
CA VAL A 74 0.26 -16.83 3.25
C VAL A 74 0.64 -17.42 1.90
N THR A 75 -0.05 -18.48 1.45
CA THR A 75 0.25 -19.14 0.17
C THR A 75 0.10 -18.18 -1.01
N LEU A 76 -1.00 -17.40 -1.05
CA LEU A 76 -1.21 -16.40 -2.08
C LEU A 76 -0.09 -15.35 -2.09
N THR A 77 0.27 -14.84 -0.91
CA THR A 77 1.30 -13.82 -0.75
C THR A 77 2.67 -14.32 -1.23
N LEU A 78 3.05 -15.54 -0.83
CA LEU A 78 4.32 -16.15 -1.22
C LEU A 78 4.35 -16.46 -2.73
N GLY A 79 3.27 -17.01 -3.27
CA GLY A 79 3.15 -17.26 -4.71
C GLY A 79 3.25 -15.97 -5.52
N ALA A 80 2.57 -14.90 -5.09
CA ALA A 80 2.64 -13.60 -5.74
C ALA A 80 4.03 -12.94 -5.59
N PHE A 81 4.74 -13.17 -4.49
CA PHE A 81 6.11 -12.69 -4.32
C PHE A 81 7.05 -13.36 -5.33
N LEU A 82 6.99 -14.68 -5.45
CA LEU A 82 7.76 -15.43 -6.44
C LEU A 82 7.42 -14.98 -7.87
N TYR A 83 6.13 -14.85 -8.16
CA TYR A 83 5.66 -14.36 -9.46
C TYR A 83 6.21 -12.95 -9.75
N ALA A 84 6.13 -12.01 -8.81
CA ALA A 84 6.64 -10.66 -8.98
C ALA A 84 8.17 -10.62 -9.17
N ARG A 85 8.90 -11.54 -8.51
CA ARG A 85 10.38 -11.65 -8.64
C ARG A 85 10.82 -12.10 -10.02
N TYR A 86 10.05 -12.99 -10.64
CA TYR A 86 10.37 -13.56 -11.95
C TYR A 86 9.53 -12.98 -13.10
N TYR A 87 8.72 -11.97 -12.82
CA TYR A 87 7.77 -11.40 -13.79
C TYR A 87 8.45 -10.94 -15.08
N ASP A 88 9.51 -10.15 -14.97
CA ASP A 88 10.20 -9.59 -16.14
C ASP A 88 10.84 -10.69 -17.00
N TYR A 89 11.41 -11.71 -16.37
CA TYR A 89 11.97 -12.87 -17.06
C TYR A 89 10.89 -13.68 -17.77
N LEU A 90 9.78 -13.97 -17.10
CA LEU A 90 8.66 -14.71 -17.66
C LEU A 90 8.00 -13.93 -18.80
N HIS A 91 7.85 -12.61 -18.62
CA HIS A 91 7.24 -11.77 -19.65
C HIS A 91 8.12 -11.65 -20.89
N SER A 92 9.44 -11.52 -20.75
CA SER A 92 10.36 -11.45 -21.89
C SER A 92 10.48 -12.74 -22.68
N SER A 93 10.16 -13.88 -22.07
CA SER A 93 10.20 -15.22 -22.70
C SER A 93 8.81 -15.74 -23.11
N ALA A 94 7.74 -14.99 -22.84
CA ALA A 94 6.37 -15.40 -23.11
C ALA A 94 6.00 -15.15 -24.58
N GLU A 95 5.30 -16.10 -25.19
CA GLU A 95 4.79 -16.01 -26.55
C GLU A 95 3.31 -16.43 -26.63
N GLY A 96 2.58 -15.87 -27.59
CA GLY A 96 1.21 -16.25 -27.89
C GLY A 96 0.28 -16.23 -26.68
N TYR A 97 -0.29 -17.38 -26.31
CA TYR A 97 -1.20 -17.52 -25.17
C TYR A 97 -0.56 -17.14 -23.83
N GLN A 98 0.72 -17.42 -23.65
CA GLN A 98 1.44 -17.06 -22.41
C GLN A 98 1.53 -15.55 -22.25
N LEU A 99 1.80 -14.82 -23.31
CA LEU A 99 1.83 -13.34 -23.29
C LEU A 99 0.46 -12.79 -22.87
N TRP A 100 -0.63 -13.31 -23.44
CA TRP A 100 -1.98 -12.91 -23.05
C TRP A 100 -2.27 -13.15 -21.55
N LEU A 101 -1.83 -14.30 -21.00
CA LEU A 101 -1.95 -14.55 -19.54
C LEU A 101 -1.13 -13.58 -18.71
N MET A 102 0.06 -13.20 -19.18
CA MET A 102 0.90 -12.22 -18.50
C MET A 102 0.25 -10.83 -18.50
N ASP A 103 -0.32 -10.41 -19.62
CA ASP A 103 -1.05 -9.14 -19.73
C ASP A 103 -2.30 -9.14 -18.83
N LEU A 104 -3.05 -10.25 -18.78
CA LEU A 104 -4.18 -10.42 -17.85
C LEU A 104 -3.73 -10.32 -16.40
N SER A 105 -2.57 -10.90 -16.04
CA SER A 105 -2.02 -10.80 -14.69
C SER A 105 -1.60 -9.37 -14.34
N GLY A 106 -1.09 -8.61 -15.30
CA GLY A 106 -0.80 -7.18 -15.18
C GLY A 106 -2.08 -6.38 -14.93
N PHE A 107 -3.14 -6.67 -15.70
CA PHE A 107 -4.46 -6.06 -15.50
C PHE A 107 -5.03 -6.36 -14.10
N LEU A 108 -4.90 -7.58 -13.61
CA LEU A 108 -5.32 -8.00 -12.26
C LEU A 108 -4.31 -7.61 -11.16
N SER A 109 -3.23 -6.89 -11.48
CA SER A 109 -2.22 -6.47 -10.50
C SER A 109 -1.63 -7.62 -9.66
N VAL A 110 -1.50 -8.83 -10.24
CA VAL A 110 -1.08 -10.04 -9.49
C VAL A 110 0.25 -9.85 -8.77
N THR A 111 1.18 -9.06 -9.33
CA THR A 111 2.45 -8.72 -8.68
C THR A 111 2.28 -7.97 -7.36
N THR A 112 1.17 -7.23 -7.20
CA THR A 112 0.87 -6.51 -5.94
C THR A 112 0.31 -7.42 -4.86
N TRP A 113 -0.20 -8.62 -5.20
CA TRP A 113 -0.75 -9.56 -4.21
C TRP A 113 0.29 -10.05 -3.21
N ARG A 114 1.58 -9.85 -3.51
CA ARG A 114 2.65 -10.01 -2.51
C ARG A 114 2.47 -9.13 -1.27
N LEU A 115 1.70 -8.05 -1.35
CA LEU A 115 1.37 -7.17 -0.22
C LEU A 115 0.11 -7.62 0.54
N PHE A 116 -0.59 -8.64 0.06
CA PHE A 116 -1.87 -9.09 0.65
C PHE A 116 -1.74 -9.48 2.12
N ILE A 117 -0.60 -10.00 2.54
CA ILE A 117 -0.36 -10.36 3.96
C ILE A 117 -0.53 -9.16 4.89
N PHE A 118 -0.12 -7.95 4.49
CA PHE A 118 -0.27 -6.75 5.31
C PHE A 118 -1.75 -6.35 5.46
N PHE A 119 -2.53 -6.49 4.39
CA PHE A 119 -3.98 -6.30 4.44
C PHE A 119 -4.64 -7.33 5.37
N TYR A 120 -4.26 -8.60 5.24
CA TYR A 120 -4.75 -9.67 6.10
C TYR A 120 -4.41 -9.44 7.56
N LEU A 121 -3.17 -9.08 7.88
CA LEU A 121 -2.72 -8.73 9.24
C LEU A 121 -3.49 -7.53 9.79
N GLY A 122 -3.75 -6.51 8.99
CA GLY A 122 -4.58 -5.37 9.38
C GLY A 122 -6.00 -5.80 9.80
N THR A 123 -6.63 -6.72 9.04
CA THR A 123 -7.95 -7.26 9.40
C THR A 123 -7.92 -8.12 10.66
N TRP A 124 -6.84 -8.89 10.84
CA TRP A 124 -6.63 -9.73 12.03
C TRP A 124 -6.41 -8.86 13.28
N ILE A 125 -5.53 -7.84 13.20
CA ILE A 125 -5.30 -6.87 14.28
C ILE A 125 -6.61 -6.18 14.67
N ARG A 126 -7.40 -5.72 13.70
CA ARG A 126 -8.71 -5.09 13.97
C ARG A 126 -9.65 -5.99 14.77
N ARG A 127 -9.66 -7.28 14.49
CA ARG A 127 -10.51 -8.27 15.21
C ARG A 127 -10.00 -8.56 16.60
N ASN A 128 -8.68 -8.47 16.83
CA ASN A 128 -8.03 -8.81 18.07
C ASN A 128 -7.34 -7.57 18.69
N PHE A 129 -7.96 -6.40 18.51
CA PHE A 129 -7.33 -5.11 18.81
C PHE A 129 -6.86 -5.01 20.27
N ASP A 130 -7.69 -5.38 21.23
CA ASP A 130 -7.33 -5.32 22.65
C ASP A 130 -6.18 -6.27 23.01
N ALA A 131 -6.14 -7.44 22.40
CA ALA A 131 -5.05 -8.39 22.60
C ALA A 131 -3.73 -7.85 21.98
N PHE A 132 -3.83 -7.26 20.80
CA PHE A 132 -2.70 -6.61 20.13
C PHE A 132 -2.17 -5.45 20.96
N ILE A 133 -3.02 -4.59 21.49
CA ILE A 133 -2.63 -3.46 22.37
C ILE A 133 -1.94 -3.99 23.64
N ARG A 134 -2.52 -4.97 24.32
CA ARG A 134 -1.90 -5.55 25.53
C ARG A 134 -0.52 -6.14 25.25
N TRP A 135 -0.36 -6.80 24.10
CA TRP A 135 0.90 -7.40 23.70
C TRP A 135 1.96 -6.34 23.39
N THR A 136 1.62 -5.35 22.55
CA THR A 136 2.53 -4.26 22.16
C THR A 136 2.74 -3.20 23.26
N SER A 137 2.06 -3.30 24.41
CA SER A 137 2.30 -2.44 25.57
C SER A 137 3.46 -2.93 26.43
N LYS A 138 3.90 -4.17 26.28
CA LYS A 138 5.00 -4.72 27.07
C LYS A 138 6.34 -4.13 26.61
N PRO A 139 7.14 -3.49 27.50
CA PRO A 139 8.42 -2.87 27.11
C PRO A 139 9.39 -3.86 26.44
N VAL A 140 9.40 -5.10 26.90
CA VAL A 140 10.23 -6.16 26.34
C VAL A 140 9.86 -6.43 24.88
N VAL A 141 8.56 -6.44 24.55
CA VAL A 141 8.08 -6.66 23.18
C VAL A 141 8.48 -5.50 22.28
N ILE A 142 8.34 -4.26 22.77
CA ILE A 142 8.74 -3.06 22.03
C ILE A 142 10.25 -3.11 21.76
N GLY A 143 11.06 -3.38 22.79
CA GLY A 143 12.51 -3.50 22.66
C GLY A 143 12.90 -4.58 21.64
N LEU A 144 12.30 -5.78 21.72
CA LEU A 144 12.58 -6.89 20.80
C LEU A 144 12.23 -6.52 19.35
N ILE A 145 11.04 -5.94 19.10
CA ILE A 145 10.62 -5.54 17.76
C ILE A 145 11.55 -4.47 17.20
N THR A 146 11.96 -3.50 18.03
CA THR A 146 12.90 -2.45 17.64
C THR A 146 14.25 -3.05 17.22
N VAL A 147 14.80 -3.95 18.04
CA VAL A 147 16.07 -4.62 17.73
C VAL A 147 15.95 -5.42 16.43
N VAL A 148 14.90 -6.22 16.27
CA VAL A 148 14.67 -6.99 15.05
C VAL A 148 14.54 -6.09 13.83
N PHE A 149 13.78 -4.99 13.93
CA PHE A 149 13.67 -4.02 12.84
C PHE A 149 15.02 -3.41 12.47
N LEU A 150 15.80 -2.95 13.45
CA LEU A 150 17.14 -2.38 13.22
C LEU A 150 18.10 -3.38 12.61
N LEU A 151 18.08 -4.64 13.05
CA LEU A 151 18.88 -5.70 12.46
C LEU A 151 18.50 -5.93 11.00
N ILE A 152 17.20 -6.01 10.68
CA ILE A 152 16.73 -6.15 9.30
C ILE A 152 17.11 -4.92 8.47
N ALA A 153 16.93 -3.71 9.01
CA ALA A 153 17.26 -2.47 8.30
C ALA A 153 18.75 -2.27 8.04
N SER A 154 19.62 -2.84 8.91
CA SER A 154 21.08 -2.78 8.73
C SER A 154 21.63 -3.79 7.74
N THR A 155 20.81 -4.77 7.31
CA THR A 155 21.27 -5.78 6.34
C THR A 155 21.38 -5.20 4.94
N SER A 156 22.51 -5.49 4.28
CA SER A 156 22.71 -5.16 2.87
C SER A 156 21.83 -6.03 1.97
N HIS A 157 21.71 -5.61 0.71
CA HIS A 157 20.99 -6.40 -0.29
C HIS A 157 21.76 -7.69 -0.59
N HIS A 158 21.08 -8.83 -0.53
CA HIS A 158 21.61 -10.12 -0.93
C HIS A 158 20.68 -10.74 -1.97
N ASP A 159 21.27 -11.45 -2.94
CA ASP A 159 20.54 -12.13 -4.02
C ASP A 159 19.81 -13.41 -3.55
N ASN A 160 19.95 -13.77 -2.27
CA ASN A 160 19.26 -14.93 -1.73
C ASN A 160 17.77 -14.65 -1.54
N LEU A 161 16.92 -15.42 -2.22
CA LEU A 161 15.47 -15.30 -2.22
C LEU A 161 14.87 -15.30 -0.80
N LEU A 162 15.30 -16.24 0.06
CA LEU A 162 14.76 -16.33 1.43
C LEU A 162 15.12 -15.11 2.26
N PHE A 163 16.30 -14.56 2.05
CA PHE A 163 16.74 -13.36 2.72
C PHE A 163 15.96 -12.13 2.24
N GLU A 164 15.71 -12.02 0.94
CA GLU A 164 14.87 -10.95 0.34
C GLU A 164 13.45 -11.01 0.91
N MET A 165 12.84 -12.21 0.98
CA MET A 165 11.52 -12.42 1.58
C MET A 165 11.50 -12.03 3.05
N PHE A 166 12.50 -12.47 3.84
CA PHE A 166 12.62 -12.12 5.25
C PHE A 166 12.73 -10.60 5.45
N ARG A 167 13.56 -9.94 4.67
CA ARG A 167 13.75 -8.50 4.72
C ARG A 167 12.46 -7.76 4.34
N PHE A 168 11.80 -8.17 3.29
CA PHE A 168 10.57 -7.53 2.82
C PHE A 168 9.42 -7.69 3.82
N TYR A 169 9.11 -8.91 4.23
CA TYR A 169 8.00 -9.17 5.13
C TYR A 169 8.35 -8.88 6.59
N GLY A 170 9.51 -9.29 7.05
CA GLY A 170 9.98 -9.03 8.41
C GLY A 170 10.14 -7.54 8.68
N GLY A 171 10.80 -6.81 7.77
CA GLY A 171 10.95 -5.36 7.84
C GLY A 171 9.61 -4.63 7.78
N GLY A 172 8.73 -5.04 6.85
CA GLY A 172 7.41 -4.45 6.72
C GLY A 172 6.52 -4.66 7.96
N ILE A 173 6.47 -5.87 8.50
CA ILE A 173 5.66 -6.19 9.69
C ILE A 173 6.21 -5.49 10.93
N THR A 174 7.51 -5.57 11.18
CA THR A 174 8.13 -4.93 12.36
C THR A 174 8.04 -3.40 12.26
N GLY A 175 8.27 -2.83 11.07
CA GLY A 175 8.11 -1.39 10.82
C GLY A 175 6.68 -0.92 11.06
N MET A 176 5.68 -1.65 10.56
CA MET A 176 4.27 -1.34 10.80
C MET A 176 3.91 -1.35 12.28
N ILE A 177 4.37 -2.37 13.02
CA ILE A 177 4.13 -2.46 14.48
C ILE A 177 4.84 -1.33 15.22
N MET A 178 6.06 -0.98 14.83
CA MET A 178 6.80 0.16 15.42
C MET A 178 6.08 1.48 15.21
N VAL A 179 5.66 1.79 13.99
CA VAL A 179 4.92 3.02 13.68
C VAL A 179 3.62 3.08 14.48
N PHE A 180 2.86 1.98 14.54
CA PHE A 180 1.63 1.92 15.33
C PHE A 180 1.90 2.14 16.83
N THR A 181 2.94 1.49 17.37
CA THR A 181 3.34 1.63 18.76
C THR A 181 3.81 3.06 19.08
N PHE A 182 4.59 3.66 18.17
CA PHE A 182 5.05 5.04 18.30
C PHE A 182 3.86 6.02 18.43
N PHE A 183 2.89 5.98 17.50
CA PHE A 183 1.74 6.87 17.57
C PHE A 183 0.89 6.64 18.82
N ARG A 184 0.78 5.39 19.27
CA ARG A 184 0.08 5.09 20.51
C ARG A 184 0.79 5.68 21.75
N LEU A 185 2.11 5.48 21.87
CA LEU A 185 2.90 6.00 22.99
C LEU A 185 2.97 7.53 22.97
N SER A 186 2.99 8.11 21.78
CA SER A 186 3.03 9.57 21.61
C SER A 186 1.64 10.22 21.70
N ALA A 187 0.57 9.46 21.89
CA ALA A 187 -0.81 9.98 21.83
C ALA A 187 -1.07 11.13 22.81
N SER A 188 -0.57 11.02 24.05
CA SER A 188 -0.70 12.08 25.06
C SER A 188 0.09 13.33 24.68
N TRP A 189 1.30 13.16 24.20
CA TRP A 189 2.17 14.23 23.73
C TRP A 189 1.57 14.93 22.48
N LEU A 190 1.12 14.17 21.49
CA LEU A 190 0.44 14.69 20.30
C LEU A 190 -0.84 15.47 20.64
N LYS A 191 -1.57 15.03 21.68
CA LYS A 191 -2.74 15.72 22.18
C LYS A 191 -2.35 17.04 22.86
N MET A 192 -1.31 17.04 23.64
CA MET A 192 -0.78 18.25 24.33
C MET A 192 -0.37 19.32 23.31
N TRP A 193 0.28 18.95 22.22
CA TRP A 193 0.70 19.87 21.16
C TRP A 193 -0.38 20.16 20.12
N HIS A 194 -1.63 19.75 20.35
CA HIS A 194 -2.76 19.94 19.46
C HIS A 194 -2.58 19.34 18.03
N ILE A 195 -1.58 18.47 17.83
CA ILE A 195 -1.25 17.84 16.55
C ILE A 195 -2.20 16.67 16.25
N SER A 196 -2.84 16.09 17.29
CA SER A 196 -3.72 14.92 17.14
C SER A 196 -4.92 15.17 16.23
N LYS A 197 -5.55 16.35 16.30
CA LYS A 197 -6.70 16.70 15.46
C LYS A 197 -6.33 16.81 13.96
N PRO A 198 -5.28 17.59 13.57
CA PRO A 198 -4.79 17.60 12.20
C PRO A 198 -4.43 16.21 11.66
N LEU A 199 -3.73 15.38 12.44
CA LEU A 199 -3.37 14.03 12.04
C LEU A 199 -4.60 13.14 11.83
N GLN A 200 -5.61 13.23 12.71
CA GLN A 200 -6.87 12.52 12.52
C GLN A 200 -7.61 12.97 11.27
N TYR A 201 -7.65 14.28 11.03
CA TYR A 201 -8.26 14.85 9.83
C TYR A 201 -7.58 14.33 8.54
N VAL A 202 -6.25 14.38 8.46
CA VAL A 202 -5.48 13.79 7.36
C VAL A 202 -5.78 12.30 7.23
N GLY A 203 -5.82 11.56 8.33
CA GLY A 203 -6.11 10.13 8.33
C GLY A 203 -7.50 9.77 7.79
N THR A 204 -8.51 10.59 8.06
CA THR A 204 -9.87 10.38 7.54
C THR A 204 -10.00 10.72 6.04
N ARG A 205 -9.14 11.61 5.52
CA ARG A 205 -9.12 12.06 4.13
C ARG A 205 -8.04 11.36 3.27
N THR A 206 -7.46 10.27 3.77
CA THR A 206 -6.35 9.59 3.08
C THR A 206 -6.69 9.16 1.65
N LEU A 207 -7.93 8.71 1.41
CA LEU A 207 -8.37 8.31 0.06
C LEU A 207 -8.45 9.51 -0.87
N ASP A 208 -9.03 10.62 -0.41
CA ASP A 208 -9.19 11.85 -1.18
C ASP A 208 -7.82 12.42 -1.55
N ILE A 209 -6.91 12.48 -0.56
CA ILE A 209 -5.51 12.88 -0.76
C ILE A 209 -4.84 11.98 -1.79
N TYR A 210 -5.02 10.65 -1.68
CA TYR A 210 -4.45 9.70 -2.62
C TYR A 210 -4.98 9.89 -4.05
N LEU A 211 -6.25 10.21 -4.23
CA LEU A 211 -6.81 10.46 -5.56
C LEU A 211 -6.36 11.81 -6.13
N LEU A 212 -6.25 12.83 -5.30
CA LEU A 212 -5.94 14.19 -5.72
C LEU A 212 -4.46 14.46 -5.92
N HIS A 213 -3.56 13.79 -5.17
CA HIS A 213 -2.14 14.14 -5.18
C HIS A 213 -1.49 14.07 -6.57
N PHE A 214 -1.93 13.17 -7.46
CA PHE A 214 -1.42 13.07 -8.82
C PHE A 214 -1.77 14.30 -9.68
N PHE A 215 -2.88 14.99 -9.40
CA PHE A 215 -3.23 16.25 -10.07
C PHE A 215 -2.32 17.39 -9.65
N PHE A 216 -1.95 17.40 -8.38
CA PHE A 216 -1.13 18.46 -7.80
C PHE A 216 0.36 18.16 -7.84
N LEU A 217 0.75 16.97 -8.34
CA LEU A 217 2.17 16.66 -8.57
C LEU A 217 2.63 17.38 -9.83
N PRO A 218 3.41 18.48 -9.73
CA PRO A 218 3.79 19.26 -10.89
C PRO A 218 4.68 18.45 -11.84
N ARG A 219 4.37 18.46 -13.12
CA ARG A 219 5.16 17.73 -14.14
C ARG A 219 6.62 18.17 -14.20
N PHE A 220 6.91 19.44 -13.86
CA PHE A 220 8.28 19.95 -13.81
C PHE A 220 9.15 19.28 -12.73
N LEU A 221 8.53 18.63 -11.72
CA LEU A 221 9.28 17.92 -10.68
C LEU A 221 10.16 16.81 -11.24
N MET A 222 9.74 16.15 -12.34
CA MET A 222 10.56 15.12 -12.99
C MET A 222 11.84 15.71 -13.58
N VAL A 223 11.78 16.93 -14.11
CA VAL A 223 12.94 17.63 -14.66
C VAL A 223 13.91 18.03 -13.54
N TYR A 224 13.37 18.60 -12.46
CA TYR A 224 14.19 18.99 -11.31
C TYR A 224 14.73 17.81 -10.52
N ALA A 225 14.01 16.68 -10.46
CA ALA A 225 14.49 15.46 -9.81
C ALA A 225 15.81 14.97 -10.42
N GLY A 226 15.94 14.99 -11.77
CA GLY A 226 17.18 14.67 -12.47
C GLY A 226 18.32 15.62 -12.14
N GLN A 227 18.04 16.93 -12.03
CA GLN A 227 19.04 17.93 -11.66
C GLN A 227 19.48 17.79 -10.20
N LEU A 228 18.53 17.50 -9.28
CA LEU A 228 18.83 17.31 -7.86
C LEU A 228 19.65 16.04 -7.61
N ALA A 229 19.37 14.96 -8.36
CA ALA A 229 20.17 13.73 -8.31
C ALA A 229 21.64 13.99 -8.69
N ALA A 230 21.91 14.97 -9.57
CA ALA A 230 23.26 15.36 -9.95
C ALA A 230 24.06 15.99 -8.80
N TYR A 231 23.41 16.58 -7.79
CA TYR A 231 24.11 17.12 -6.60
C TYR A 231 24.59 16.04 -5.63
N ASN A 232 24.17 14.78 -5.82
CA ASN A 232 24.58 13.61 -5.01
C ASN A 232 24.51 13.83 -3.48
N SER A 233 23.54 14.64 -3.03
CA SER A 233 23.34 14.99 -1.63
C SER A 233 22.00 14.47 -1.13
N ARG A 234 22.04 13.39 -0.33
CA ARG A 234 20.85 12.78 0.28
C ARG A 234 20.02 13.76 1.13
N LEU A 235 20.66 14.75 1.76
CA LEU A 235 19.97 15.76 2.57
C LEU A 235 19.16 16.72 1.68
N ILE A 236 19.69 17.12 0.54
CA ILE A 236 19.00 18.00 -0.41
C ILE A 236 17.81 17.25 -1.02
N GLU A 237 18.02 16.00 -1.46
CA GLU A 237 16.95 15.14 -1.98
C GLU A 237 15.83 14.95 -0.95
N PHE A 238 16.18 14.62 0.30
CA PHE A 238 15.22 14.45 1.38
C PHE A 238 14.45 15.74 1.68
N GLY A 239 15.15 16.88 1.78
CA GLY A 239 14.53 18.19 2.01
C GLY A 239 13.54 18.55 0.89
N TYR A 240 13.92 18.33 -0.37
CA TYR A 240 13.05 18.55 -1.52
C TYR A 240 11.79 17.67 -1.50
N ILE A 241 11.97 16.36 -1.28
CA ILE A 241 10.86 15.42 -1.19
C ILE A 241 9.89 15.83 -0.08
N MET A 242 10.40 16.23 1.08
CA MET A 242 9.58 16.70 2.21
C MET A 242 8.77 17.93 1.83
N VAL A 243 9.40 18.96 1.27
CA VAL A 243 8.71 20.21 0.88
C VAL A 243 7.61 19.92 -0.15
N VAL A 244 7.93 19.17 -1.21
CA VAL A 244 6.95 18.81 -2.24
C VAL A 244 5.79 18.01 -1.65
N SER A 245 6.08 17.03 -0.80
CA SER A 245 5.05 16.21 -0.15
C SER A 245 4.12 17.06 0.71
N PHE A 246 4.65 18.03 1.47
CA PHE A 246 3.85 18.94 2.28
C PHE A 246 2.98 19.86 1.42
N VAL A 247 3.52 20.40 0.34
CA VAL A 247 2.76 21.27 -0.58
C VAL A 247 1.64 20.50 -1.23
N VAL A 248 1.91 19.31 -1.78
CA VAL A 248 0.89 18.46 -2.42
C VAL A 248 -0.17 18.03 -1.40
N LEU A 249 0.23 17.66 -0.19
CA LEU A 249 -0.68 17.32 0.90
C LEU A 249 -1.59 18.50 1.26
N ALA A 250 -1.03 19.71 1.44
CA ALA A 250 -1.79 20.89 1.79
C ALA A 250 -2.82 21.26 0.70
N ILE A 251 -2.42 21.24 -0.56
CA ILE A 251 -3.33 21.53 -1.68
C ILE A 251 -4.41 20.44 -1.78
N SER A 252 -4.05 19.16 -1.64
CA SER A 252 -5.03 18.06 -1.65
C SER A 252 -6.04 18.17 -0.52
N LEU A 253 -5.61 18.59 0.68
CA LEU A 253 -6.50 18.81 1.82
C LEU A 253 -7.45 19.99 1.59
N VAL A 254 -6.95 21.09 1.03
CA VAL A 254 -7.80 22.25 0.66
C VAL A 254 -8.83 21.86 -0.39
N ALA A 255 -8.41 21.11 -1.41
CA ALA A 255 -9.30 20.65 -2.47
C ALA A 255 -10.32 19.58 -2.01
N SER A 256 -10.02 18.85 -0.92
CA SER A 256 -10.95 17.86 -0.32
C SER A 256 -11.80 18.46 0.81
N TYR A 257 -11.69 19.75 1.06
CA TYR A 257 -12.46 20.44 2.10
C TYR A 257 -13.85 20.73 1.56
N ASP A 258 -14.81 19.92 1.97
CA ASP A 258 -16.24 20.19 1.79
C ASP A 258 -16.73 20.85 3.09
N ASP A 259 -17.43 21.98 2.96
CA ASP A 259 -18.09 22.69 4.04
C ASP A 259 -19.18 21.88 4.74
#